data_add98e0f6dadcbf3206bae2461be762d
#
_entry.id   add98e0f6dadcbf3206bae2461be762d
#
_cell.length_a   1.000
_cell.length_b   1.000
_cell.length_c   1.000
_cell.angle_alpha   90.00
_cell.angle_beta   90.00
_cell.angle_gamma   90.00
#
_symmetry.space_group_name_H-M   'P 1'
#
loop_
_entity.id
_entity.type
_entity.pdbx_description
1 polymer ?
#
loop_
_entity_poly.entity_id
_entity_poly.type
_entity_poly.pdbx_seq_one_letter_code
_entity_poly.pdbx_strand_id
1 'polypeptide(L)'
;NFKLPQVLRTSLAADFRLPLDMVLTLEAIHTKDINAVRFVNINMKPAEGTVKEGDLTRPYWTNSTSATKYQTSPYTDVIKMTNTNKGQGLLLSAQLTVPNYYGFSGTVGYSYSYADELTAKSGSDPFSAWQYRHVTNSLNSDEVGLTYNNTPHRITVGANYQIDYAKHFKST
;
A
#
# COMPACT_ATOMS: atom_id res chain seq x y z
N ASN A 1 6.65 -21.30 13.86
CA ASN A 1 7.96 -20.64 13.72
C ASN A 1 7.82 -19.39 12.87
N PHE A 2 8.28 -18.25 13.38
CA PHE A 2 8.35 -17.00 12.63
C PHE A 2 9.38 -17.10 11.49
N LYS A 3 9.02 -16.59 10.31
CA LYS A 3 9.88 -16.48 9.13
C LYS A 3 10.18 -15.01 8.85
N LEU A 4 11.35 -14.71 8.33
CA LEU A 4 11.64 -13.36 7.87
C LEU A 4 10.67 -12.93 6.77
N PRO A 5 10.26 -11.66 6.72
CA PRO A 5 9.37 -11.15 5.69
C PRO A 5 9.92 -11.41 4.29
N GLN A 6 9.05 -11.88 3.41
CA GLN A 6 9.36 -12.15 2.01
C GLN A 6 8.26 -11.57 1.13
N VAL A 7 8.68 -11.01 0.00
CA VAL A 7 7.81 -10.40 -1.00
C VAL A 7 8.19 -10.93 -2.37
N LEU A 8 7.20 -11.35 -3.14
CA LEU A 8 7.35 -11.64 -4.55
C LEU A 8 6.95 -10.40 -5.35
N ARG A 9 7.85 -9.89 -6.19
CA ARG A 9 7.57 -8.79 -7.10
C ARG A 9 7.77 -9.23 -8.54
N THR A 10 6.75 -9.02 -9.37
CA THR A 10 6.79 -9.29 -10.80
C THR A 10 6.57 -7.97 -11.53
N SER A 11 7.39 -7.69 -12.53
CA SER A 11 7.25 -6.49 -13.38
C SER A 11 7.29 -6.87 -14.85
N LEU A 12 6.48 -6.16 -15.64
CA LEU A 12 6.45 -6.21 -17.08
C LEU A 12 6.41 -4.79 -17.62
N ALA A 13 7.29 -4.47 -18.57
CA ALA A 13 7.33 -3.17 -19.21
C ALA A 13 7.47 -3.33 -20.72
N ALA A 14 6.92 -2.38 -21.49
CA ALA A 14 7.03 -2.32 -22.93
C ALA A 14 7.08 -0.86 -23.41
N ASP A 15 8.00 -0.59 -24.34
CA ASP A 15 8.16 0.72 -24.98
C ASP A 15 7.72 0.62 -26.43
N PHE A 16 6.85 1.55 -26.85
CA PHE A 16 6.35 1.68 -28.20
C PHE A 16 6.81 3.00 -28.81
N ARG A 17 7.49 2.93 -29.93
CA ARG A 17 7.80 4.12 -30.72
C ARG A 17 6.60 4.52 -31.54
N LEU A 18 6.17 5.75 -31.39
CA LEU A 18 5.05 6.36 -32.10
C LEU A 18 5.58 7.36 -33.15
N PRO A 19 4.73 7.83 -34.09
CA PRO A 19 5.11 8.91 -35.00
C PRO A 19 5.64 10.13 -34.26
N LEU A 20 6.48 10.97 -34.91
CA LEU A 20 7.14 12.13 -34.35
C LEU A 20 8.15 11.78 -33.24
N ASP A 21 8.75 10.59 -33.29
CA ASP A 21 9.70 10.08 -32.31
C ASP A 21 9.19 10.04 -30.85
N MET A 22 7.87 10.09 -30.67
CA MET A 22 7.26 9.91 -29.35
C MET A 22 7.47 8.48 -28.86
N VAL A 23 7.56 8.33 -27.54
CA VAL A 23 7.68 7.02 -26.88
C VAL A 23 6.52 6.85 -25.89
N LEU A 24 5.77 5.78 -26.07
CA LEU A 24 4.78 5.31 -25.09
C LEU A 24 5.38 4.16 -24.30
N THR A 25 5.58 4.38 -23.00
CA THR A 25 6.01 3.35 -22.04
C THR A 25 4.81 2.86 -21.26
N LEU A 26 4.61 1.55 -21.25
CA LEU A 26 3.61 0.87 -20.42
C LEU A 26 4.34 -0.01 -19.41
N GLU A 27 3.91 0.03 -18.14
CA GLU A 27 4.49 -0.78 -17.09
C GLU A 27 3.38 -1.36 -16.19
N ALA A 28 3.55 -2.61 -15.81
CA ALA A 28 2.74 -3.29 -14.81
C ALA A 28 3.64 -3.92 -13.76
N ILE A 29 3.39 -3.62 -12.48
CA ILE A 29 4.11 -4.20 -11.35
C ILE A 29 3.10 -4.83 -10.43
N HIS A 30 3.28 -6.12 -10.13
CA HIS A 30 2.51 -6.83 -9.12
C HIS A 30 3.43 -7.24 -7.97
N THR A 31 2.99 -7.00 -6.75
CA THR A 31 3.69 -7.36 -5.52
C THR A 31 2.79 -8.25 -4.69
N LYS A 32 3.33 -9.33 -4.13
CA LYS A 32 2.61 -10.26 -3.26
C LYS A 32 3.44 -10.56 -2.02
N ASP A 33 2.84 -10.35 -0.85
CA ASP A 33 3.44 -10.75 0.41
C ASP A 33 3.37 -12.28 0.57
N ILE A 34 4.51 -12.89 0.87
CA ILE A 34 4.62 -14.33 1.15
C ILE A 34 4.65 -14.56 2.65
N ASN A 35 5.48 -13.81 3.37
CA ASN A 35 5.65 -13.91 4.82
C ASN A 35 5.60 -12.51 5.46
N ALA A 36 4.49 -11.77 5.29
CA ALA A 36 4.32 -10.50 5.97
C ALA A 36 4.25 -10.69 7.49
N VAL A 37 4.71 -9.69 8.23
CA VAL A 37 4.64 -9.70 9.69
C VAL A 37 3.20 -9.52 10.14
N ARG A 38 2.75 -10.34 11.07
CA ARG A 38 1.46 -10.26 11.73
C ARG A 38 1.64 -10.26 13.24
N PHE A 39 0.98 -9.34 13.92
CA PHE A 39 0.90 -9.28 15.38
C PHE A 39 -0.44 -9.80 15.86
N VAL A 40 -0.44 -10.66 16.87
CA VAL A 40 -1.63 -11.26 17.45
C VAL A 40 -1.53 -11.20 18.96
N ASN A 41 -2.56 -10.74 19.62
CA ASN A 41 -2.64 -10.81 21.08
C ASN A 41 -3.17 -12.19 21.48
N ILE A 42 -2.28 -13.04 21.97
CA ILE A 42 -2.62 -14.42 22.35
C ILE A 42 -3.28 -14.54 23.72
N ASN A 43 -3.31 -13.46 24.52
CA ASN A 43 -3.97 -13.43 25.81
C ASN A 43 -5.45 -12.98 25.74
N MET A 44 -5.95 -12.60 24.56
CA MET A 44 -7.38 -12.27 24.41
C MET A 44 -8.25 -13.52 24.49
N LYS A 45 -9.32 -13.44 25.27
CA LYS A 45 -10.40 -14.45 25.26
C LYS A 45 -11.13 -14.42 23.91
N PRO A 46 -11.70 -15.55 23.50
CA PRO A 46 -12.67 -15.55 22.40
C PRO A 46 -13.80 -14.55 22.67
N ALA A 47 -14.35 -13.96 21.60
CA ALA A 47 -15.50 -13.08 21.73
C ALA A 47 -16.71 -13.86 22.30
N GLU A 48 -17.49 -13.20 23.13
CA GLU A 48 -18.70 -13.78 23.76
C GLU A 48 -19.87 -13.83 22.77
N GLY A 49 -19.83 -12.97 21.76
CA GLY A 49 -20.86 -12.91 20.73
C GLY A 49 -20.50 -11.89 19.65
N THR A 50 -21.47 -11.64 18.79
CA THR A 50 -21.34 -10.68 17.70
C THR A 50 -22.51 -9.71 17.68
N VAL A 51 -22.25 -8.44 17.42
CA VAL A 51 -23.26 -7.40 17.15
C VAL A 51 -23.27 -7.14 15.66
N LYS A 52 -24.45 -7.12 15.06
CA LYS A 52 -24.66 -6.73 13.66
C LYS A 52 -25.05 -5.24 13.58
N GLU A 53 -24.36 -4.51 12.74
CA GLU A 53 -24.67 -3.11 12.44
C GLU A 53 -24.65 -2.96 10.92
N GLY A 54 -25.83 -3.01 10.29
CA GLY A 54 -25.96 -3.14 8.84
C GLY A 54 -25.33 -4.43 8.33
N ASP A 55 -24.41 -4.34 7.39
CA ASP A 55 -23.66 -5.47 6.82
C ASP A 55 -22.41 -5.85 7.66
N LEU A 56 -22.09 -5.07 8.68
CA LEU A 56 -20.94 -5.31 9.54
C LEU A 56 -21.30 -6.20 10.72
N THR A 57 -20.44 -7.16 10.98
CA THR A 57 -20.54 -8.04 12.15
C THR A 57 -19.29 -7.83 13.01
N ARG A 58 -19.48 -7.32 14.23
CA ARG A 58 -18.39 -7.03 15.16
C ARG A 58 -18.43 -7.94 16.35
N PRO A 59 -17.30 -8.55 16.75
CA PRO A 59 -17.21 -9.31 18.01
C PRO A 59 -17.32 -8.36 19.21
N TYR A 60 -17.96 -8.83 20.29
CA TYR A 60 -18.03 -8.08 21.55
C TYR A 60 -17.63 -8.94 22.75
N TRP A 61 -17.23 -8.23 23.82
CA TRP A 61 -16.97 -8.75 25.15
C TRP A 61 -17.80 -7.93 26.13
N THR A 62 -18.62 -8.59 26.94
CA THR A 62 -19.61 -7.95 27.85
C THR A 62 -18.94 -7.04 28.86
N ASN A 63 -17.70 -7.34 29.22
CA ASN A 63 -16.96 -6.56 30.18
C ASN A 63 -15.58 -6.20 29.64
N SER A 64 -15.31 -4.89 29.56
CA SER A 64 -14.03 -4.37 29.07
C SER A 64 -12.89 -4.42 30.11
N THR A 65 -13.16 -4.93 31.31
CA THR A 65 -12.12 -5.07 32.33
C THR A 65 -11.13 -6.17 31.99
N SER A 66 -9.89 -5.98 32.35
CA SER A 66 -8.78 -6.91 32.12
C SER A 66 -9.11 -8.35 32.55
N ALA A 67 -9.79 -8.50 33.69
CA ALA A 67 -10.14 -9.81 34.25
C ALA A 67 -11.07 -10.66 33.38
N THR A 68 -11.87 -10.02 32.53
CA THR A 68 -12.83 -10.74 31.67
C THR A 68 -12.39 -10.81 30.21
N LYS A 69 -11.60 -9.85 29.74
CA LYS A 69 -11.10 -9.79 28.38
C LYS A 69 -9.88 -10.69 28.14
N TYR A 70 -9.06 -10.93 29.19
CA TYR A 70 -7.82 -11.70 29.06
C TYR A 70 -7.90 -13.08 29.67
N GLN A 71 -7.19 -14.05 29.07
CA GLN A 71 -7.18 -15.45 29.51
C GLN A 71 -6.38 -15.64 30.81
N THR A 72 -5.27 -14.95 30.94
CA THR A 72 -4.31 -15.14 32.05
C THR A 72 -4.03 -13.82 32.74
N SER A 73 -4.49 -13.69 33.99
CA SER A 73 -4.16 -12.59 34.89
C SER A 73 -2.82 -12.89 35.60
N PRO A 74 -1.96 -11.90 35.88
CA PRO A 74 -2.17 -10.43 35.77
C PRO A 74 -1.77 -9.83 34.40
N TYR A 75 -1.44 -10.64 33.41
CA TYR A 75 -1.02 -10.15 32.11
C TYR A 75 -2.21 -9.58 31.33
N THR A 76 -2.04 -8.40 30.74
CA THR A 76 -3.08 -7.77 29.92
C THR A 76 -2.92 -8.17 28.46
N ASP A 77 -1.80 -7.80 27.86
CA ASP A 77 -1.55 -8.02 26.44
C ASP A 77 -0.26 -8.84 26.26
N VAL A 78 -0.38 -9.91 25.52
CA VAL A 78 0.75 -10.76 25.14
C VAL A 78 0.79 -10.84 23.62
N ILE A 79 1.64 -9.99 23.03
CA ILE A 79 1.73 -9.85 21.57
C ILE A 79 2.70 -10.87 21.02
N LYS A 80 2.19 -11.76 20.17
CA LYS A 80 2.97 -12.74 19.42
C LYS A 80 3.18 -12.24 18.01
N MET A 81 4.44 -12.25 17.57
CA MET A 81 4.81 -12.02 16.18
C MET A 81 4.69 -13.34 15.39
N THR A 82 4.00 -13.29 14.28
CA THR A 82 3.78 -14.42 13.37
C THR A 82 3.78 -13.94 11.92
N ASN A 83 3.49 -14.81 10.97
CA ASN A 83 3.45 -14.45 9.56
C ASN A 83 2.05 -14.63 8.96
N THR A 84 1.83 -13.91 7.86
CA THR A 84 0.68 -14.05 6.97
C THR A 84 1.13 -13.97 5.52
N ASN A 85 0.36 -14.55 4.62
CA ASN A 85 0.53 -14.39 3.17
C ASN A 85 -0.46 -13.37 2.57
N LYS A 86 -1.13 -12.61 3.42
CA LYS A 86 -2.06 -11.56 3.00
C LYS A 86 -1.30 -10.26 2.80
N GLY A 87 -1.74 -9.50 1.83
CA GLY A 87 -1.10 -8.28 1.37
C GLY A 87 -0.66 -8.42 -0.10
N GLN A 88 -1.00 -7.43 -0.89
CA GLN A 88 -0.64 -7.35 -2.30
C GLN A 88 -0.65 -5.90 -2.78
N GLY A 89 0.02 -5.67 -3.89
CA GLY A 89 0.04 -4.39 -4.57
C GLY A 89 0.02 -4.57 -6.07
N LEU A 90 -0.67 -3.67 -6.76
CA LEU A 90 -0.69 -3.56 -8.22
C LEU A 90 -0.41 -2.11 -8.59
N LEU A 91 0.57 -1.91 -9.47
CA LEU A 91 0.83 -0.63 -10.11
C LEU A 91 0.77 -0.84 -11.63
N LEU A 92 -0.09 -0.06 -12.27
CA LEU A 92 -0.15 0.05 -13.73
C LEU A 92 0.23 1.47 -14.09
N SER A 93 1.13 1.67 -15.02
CA SER A 93 1.51 2.99 -15.50
C SER A 93 1.59 3.06 -17.02
N ALA A 94 1.22 4.22 -17.55
CA ALA A 94 1.37 4.58 -18.94
C ALA A 94 1.99 5.99 -19.01
N GLN A 95 3.08 6.14 -19.73
CA GLN A 95 3.77 7.41 -19.92
C GLN A 95 4.01 7.66 -21.39
N LEU A 96 3.58 8.82 -21.87
CA LEU A 96 3.90 9.32 -23.19
C LEU A 96 4.98 10.40 -23.06
N THR A 97 6.10 10.18 -23.73
CA THR A 97 7.21 11.15 -23.84
C THR A 97 7.21 11.74 -25.22
N VAL A 98 7.16 13.06 -25.29
CA VAL A 98 7.25 13.83 -26.52
C VAL A 98 8.65 14.46 -26.56
N PRO A 99 9.52 14.06 -27.50
CA PRO A 99 10.84 14.66 -27.64
C PRO A 99 10.76 16.13 -28.10
N ASN A 100 11.89 16.79 -28.15
CA ASN A 100 11.90 18.18 -28.59
C ASN A 100 11.45 18.31 -30.07
N TYR A 101 10.29 18.95 -30.25
CA TYR A 101 9.70 19.23 -31.53
C TYR A 101 9.44 20.74 -31.62
N TYR A 102 10.16 21.44 -32.48
CA TYR A 102 10.16 22.92 -32.61
C TYR A 102 10.36 23.69 -31.28
N GLY A 103 11.21 23.17 -30.40
CA GLY A 103 11.48 23.74 -29.08
C GLY A 103 10.56 23.26 -27.98
N PHE A 104 9.47 22.55 -28.28
CA PHE A 104 8.57 22.00 -27.31
C PHE A 104 8.92 20.54 -27.00
N SER A 105 8.95 20.18 -25.73
CA SER A 105 9.06 18.79 -25.25
C SER A 105 8.19 18.58 -24.02
N GLY A 106 7.79 17.35 -23.76
CA GLY A 106 6.94 17.08 -22.61
C GLY A 106 6.74 15.62 -22.29
N THR A 107 6.13 15.39 -21.15
CA THR A 107 5.72 14.07 -20.71
C THR A 107 4.31 14.12 -20.14
N VAL A 108 3.51 13.09 -20.41
CA VAL A 108 2.22 12.89 -19.80
C VAL A 108 2.21 11.47 -19.27
N GLY A 109 1.97 11.32 -17.98
CA GLY A 109 1.90 10.03 -17.32
C GLY A 109 0.59 9.83 -16.58
N TYR A 110 0.09 8.60 -16.61
CA TYR A 110 -1.01 8.14 -15.78
C TYR A 110 -0.58 6.89 -15.04
N SER A 111 -0.91 6.80 -13.77
CA SER A 111 -0.72 5.56 -13.01
C SER A 111 -1.97 5.22 -12.20
N TYR A 112 -2.26 3.93 -12.17
CA TYR A 112 -3.23 3.32 -11.29
C TYR A 112 -2.47 2.49 -10.25
N SER A 113 -2.77 2.69 -8.96
CA SER A 113 -2.19 1.86 -7.90
C SER A 113 -3.26 1.33 -6.97
N TYR A 114 -3.10 0.09 -6.57
CA TYR A 114 -3.85 -0.58 -5.53
C TYR A 114 -2.86 -1.27 -4.60
N ALA A 115 -3.00 -1.10 -3.31
CA ALA A 115 -2.22 -1.85 -2.34
C ALA A 115 -3.06 -2.09 -1.09
N ASP A 116 -3.05 -3.33 -0.64
CA ASP A 116 -3.63 -3.75 0.63
C ASP A 116 -2.57 -4.38 1.54
N GLU A 117 -2.76 -4.26 2.83
CA GLU A 117 -1.88 -4.84 3.83
C GLU A 117 -2.65 -5.27 5.08
N LEU A 118 -2.11 -6.24 5.81
CA LEU A 118 -2.69 -6.69 7.06
C LEU A 118 -2.32 -5.79 8.23
N THR A 119 -1.10 -5.25 8.22
CA THR A 119 -0.55 -4.48 9.34
C THR A 119 -0.24 -3.07 8.89
N ALA A 120 -1.05 -2.11 9.33
CA ALA A 120 -0.69 -0.71 9.17
C ALA A 120 0.64 -0.46 9.92
N LYS A 121 1.58 0.21 9.26
CA LYS A 121 2.89 0.54 9.85
C LYS A 121 2.79 1.71 10.83
N SER A 122 1.80 1.69 11.74
CA SER A 122 1.66 2.70 12.77
C SER A 122 2.11 2.14 14.10
N GLY A 123 3.20 2.65 14.62
CA GLY A 123 3.72 2.29 15.94
C GLY A 123 5.18 1.87 15.93
N SER A 124 5.88 2.19 17.01
CA SER A 124 7.30 1.90 17.20
C SER A 124 7.56 0.52 17.82
N ASP A 125 6.52 -0.15 18.28
CA ASP A 125 6.59 -1.43 18.98
C ASP A 125 5.45 -2.39 18.55
N PRO A 126 5.56 -3.69 18.83
CA PRO A 126 4.58 -4.70 18.44
C PRO A 126 3.17 -4.46 18.98
N PHE A 127 3.03 -3.91 20.17
CA PHE A 127 1.74 -3.63 20.79
C PHE A 127 1.03 -2.49 20.06
N SER A 128 1.74 -1.39 19.78
CA SER A 128 1.22 -0.26 19.00
C SER A 128 0.83 -0.68 17.60
N ALA A 129 1.65 -1.51 16.93
CA ALA A 129 1.36 -2.01 15.59
C ALA A 129 0.11 -2.93 15.56
N TRP A 130 -0.17 -3.66 16.65
CA TRP A 130 -1.39 -4.44 16.81
C TRP A 130 -2.58 -3.55 17.17
N GLN A 131 -2.43 -2.63 18.13
CA GLN A 131 -3.51 -1.84 18.71
C GLN A 131 -4.09 -0.81 17.72
N TYR A 132 -3.24 -0.14 16.95
CA TYR A 132 -3.64 0.93 16.02
C TYR A 132 -3.98 0.42 14.62
N ARG A 133 -4.16 -0.85 14.48
CA ARG A 133 -4.58 -1.45 13.23
C ARG A 133 -6.05 -1.10 12.93
N HIS A 134 -6.31 -0.62 11.71
CA HIS A 134 -7.67 -0.35 11.24
C HIS A 134 -8.33 -1.65 10.78
N VAL A 135 -9.31 -2.11 11.55
CA VAL A 135 -10.06 -3.34 11.26
C VAL A 135 -11.54 -3.13 11.56
N THR A 136 -12.40 -3.84 10.85
CA THR A 136 -13.84 -3.80 11.08
C THR A 136 -14.29 -4.82 12.12
N ASN A 137 -13.61 -5.97 12.23
CA ASN A 137 -13.96 -7.04 13.16
C ASN A 137 -13.10 -7.00 14.43
N SER A 138 -12.02 -7.73 14.45
CA SER A 138 -11.14 -7.87 15.62
C SER A 138 -9.71 -7.52 15.26
N LEU A 139 -8.97 -6.93 16.20
CA LEU A 139 -7.54 -6.68 16.06
C LEU A 139 -6.73 -7.96 15.82
N ASN A 140 -7.26 -9.12 16.17
CA ASN A 140 -6.68 -10.43 15.85
C ASN A 140 -7.18 -11.02 14.53
N SER A 141 -8.08 -10.34 13.81
CA SER A 141 -8.60 -10.83 12.52
C SER A 141 -7.53 -10.81 11.41
N ASP A 142 -7.78 -11.56 10.36
CA ASP A 142 -6.94 -11.59 9.15
C ASP A 142 -7.41 -10.61 8.07
N GLU A 143 -8.13 -9.58 8.45
CA GLU A 143 -8.60 -8.55 7.53
C GLU A 143 -7.43 -7.74 7.00
N VAL A 144 -7.42 -7.56 5.69
CA VAL A 144 -6.54 -6.60 5.00
C VAL A 144 -7.31 -5.30 4.78
N GLY A 145 -6.63 -4.19 4.91
CA GLY A 145 -7.12 -2.87 4.58
C GLY A 145 -6.25 -2.21 3.52
N LEU A 146 -6.78 -1.19 2.86
CA LEU A 146 -5.97 -0.39 1.96
C LEU A 146 -4.80 0.25 2.71
N THR A 147 -3.63 0.28 2.10
CA THR A 147 -2.47 0.97 2.68
C THR A 147 -2.76 2.46 2.84
N TYR A 148 -2.25 3.07 3.90
CA TYR A 148 -2.48 4.48 4.22
C TYR A 148 -2.15 5.45 3.07
N ASN A 149 -1.09 5.15 2.32
CA ASN A 149 -0.63 5.99 1.20
C ASN A 149 -1.16 5.51 -0.16
N ASN A 150 -2.21 4.69 -0.20
CA ASN A 150 -2.77 4.25 -1.46
C ASN A 150 -3.37 5.44 -2.22
N THR A 151 -2.81 5.76 -3.37
CA THR A 151 -3.30 6.80 -4.28
C THR A 151 -3.74 6.12 -5.57
N PRO A 152 -5.03 5.75 -5.69
CA PRO A 152 -5.49 4.91 -6.79
C PRO A 152 -5.23 5.48 -8.18
N HIS A 153 -5.33 6.80 -8.32
CA HIS A 153 -5.18 7.46 -9.61
C HIS A 153 -4.23 8.64 -9.49
N ARG A 154 -3.24 8.69 -10.37
CA ARG A 154 -2.29 9.81 -10.45
C ARG A 154 -2.05 10.19 -11.90
N ILE A 155 -2.20 11.48 -12.20
CA ILE A 155 -1.83 12.07 -13.49
C ILE A 155 -0.63 12.98 -13.25
N THR A 156 0.37 12.88 -14.11
CA THR A 156 1.57 13.73 -14.07
C THR A 156 1.75 14.34 -15.45
N VAL A 157 1.93 15.65 -15.51
CA VAL A 157 2.19 16.37 -16.76
C VAL A 157 3.43 17.22 -16.57
N GLY A 158 4.37 17.10 -17.48
CA GLY A 158 5.55 17.94 -17.60
C GLY A 158 5.62 18.53 -19.00
N ALA A 159 5.86 19.84 -19.10
CA ALA A 159 6.06 20.54 -20.38
C ALA A 159 7.27 21.45 -20.28
N ASN A 160 8.06 21.48 -21.34
CA ASN A 160 9.22 22.35 -21.47
C ASN A 160 9.22 23.00 -22.85
N TYR A 161 9.55 24.31 -22.90
CA TYR A 161 9.71 25.02 -24.13
C TYR A 161 11.06 25.72 -24.15
N GLN A 162 11.86 25.40 -25.15
CA GLN A 162 13.22 25.95 -25.35
C GLN A 162 13.22 27.03 -26.44
N ILE A 163 13.69 28.20 -26.08
CA ILE A 163 13.85 29.33 -27.01
C ILE A 163 15.35 29.57 -27.26
N ASP A 164 15.79 29.38 -28.50
CA ASP A 164 17.16 29.63 -28.91
C ASP A 164 17.35 31.11 -29.28
N TYR A 165 17.36 32.02 -28.33
CA TYR A 165 17.50 33.45 -28.57
C TYR A 165 18.92 33.89 -28.98
N ALA A 166 19.94 33.10 -28.65
CA ALA A 166 21.33 33.44 -28.91
C ALA A 166 21.77 33.27 -30.39
N LYS A 167 20.99 32.56 -31.20
CA LYS A 167 21.31 32.37 -32.63
C LYS A 167 21.22 33.65 -33.46
N HIS A 168 20.62 34.72 -32.95
CA HIS A 168 20.50 36.02 -33.66
C HIS A 168 21.59 37.04 -33.30
N PHE A 169 22.42 36.75 -32.28
CA PHE A 169 23.57 37.60 -31.97
C PHE A 169 24.80 37.08 -32.72
N LYS A 170 24.92 37.41 -34.04
CA LYS A 170 26.22 37.37 -34.69
C LYS A 170 26.98 38.58 -34.18
N SER A 171 28.05 38.36 -33.40
CA SER A 171 29.05 39.37 -33.15
C SER A 171 29.72 39.73 -34.51
N THR A 172 29.48 40.92 -34.99
CA THR A 172 30.28 41.55 -36.05
C THR A 172 31.65 41.90 -35.50
#